data_bf5be45e1f11b318542d2ae2300d2b31
#
_entry.id   bf5be45e1f11b318542d2ae2300d2b31
#
_cell.length_a   1.000
_cell.length_b   1.000
_cell.length_c   1.000
_cell.angle_alpha   90.00
_cell.angle_beta   90.00
_cell.angle_gamma   90.00
#
_symmetry.space_group_name_H-M   'P 1'
#
loop_
_entity.id
_entity.type
_entity.pdbx_description
1 polymer ?
#
loop_
_entity_poly.entity_id
_entity_poly.type
_entity_poly.pdbx_seq_one_letter_code
_entity_poly.pdbx_strand_id
1 'polypeptide(L)'
;EEATGRGTNISDERLKLKQRIVHDVLEKYKDIPKDDAIGILSSVGGFEFACIVGVILGAAANNGLVIIDGFNTSACALVAKTLVPEVMDYVMASHLSAEKAAKSSLENLGLEAYVDLGLCLGEASGSSVQMGMLDLAVHMYLAITGGKA
;
A
#
# COMPACT_ATOMS: atom_id res chain seq x y z
N GLU A 1 -11.45 2.11 15.04
CA GLU A 1 -10.43 2.14 16.11
C GLU A 1 -9.31 1.12 15.86
N GLU A 2 -9.64 -0.08 15.36
CA GLU A 2 -8.65 -1.15 15.14
C GLU A 2 -7.58 -0.78 14.12
N ALA A 3 -7.96 -0.11 13.04
CA ALA A 3 -7.04 0.27 11.97
C ALA A 3 -6.19 1.52 12.29
N THR A 4 -6.58 2.33 13.29
CA THR A 4 -5.90 3.59 13.57
C THR A 4 -4.74 3.38 14.54
N GLY A 5 -3.52 3.38 14.01
CA GLY A 5 -2.27 3.24 14.75
C GLY A 5 -1.61 4.57 15.12
N ARG A 6 -0.49 4.48 15.88
CA ARG A 6 0.29 5.64 16.33
C ARG A 6 1.09 6.29 15.22
N GLY A 7 1.39 5.57 14.13
CA GLY A 7 2.31 6.03 13.10
C GLY A 7 3.70 6.29 13.69
N THR A 8 4.18 7.51 13.62
CA THR A 8 5.50 7.93 14.09
C THR A 8 5.57 8.17 15.62
N ASN A 9 4.97 7.28 16.39
CA ASN A 9 5.06 7.26 17.86
C ASN A 9 4.45 8.48 18.59
N ILE A 10 3.25 8.90 18.19
CA ILE A 10 2.50 9.99 18.82
C ILE A 10 2.03 9.63 20.24
N SER A 11 1.78 10.66 21.11
CA SER A 11 1.24 10.50 22.46
C SER A 11 -0.16 9.89 22.47
N ASP A 12 -0.59 9.39 23.64
CA ASP A 12 -1.94 8.81 23.82
C ASP A 12 -3.05 9.81 23.52
N GLU A 13 -2.87 11.07 23.91
CA GLU A 13 -3.83 12.14 23.64
C GLU A 13 -3.98 12.38 22.14
N ARG A 14 -2.86 12.44 21.43
CA ARG A 14 -2.85 12.60 19.95
C ARG A 14 -3.45 11.37 19.25
N LEU A 15 -3.23 10.17 19.76
CA LEU A 15 -3.85 8.96 19.22
C LEU A 15 -5.39 9.02 19.38
N LYS A 16 -5.89 9.41 20.55
CA LYS A 16 -7.34 9.59 20.79
C LYS A 16 -7.92 10.66 19.87
N LEU A 17 -7.21 11.77 19.66
CA LEU A 17 -7.64 12.80 18.73
C LEU A 17 -7.70 12.27 17.30
N LYS A 18 -6.66 11.55 16.85
CA LYS A 18 -6.61 10.91 15.52
C LYS A 18 -7.78 9.94 15.33
N GLN A 19 -8.07 9.10 16.32
CA GLN A 19 -9.19 8.16 16.27
C GLN A 19 -10.54 8.88 16.15
N ARG A 20 -10.74 9.98 16.88
CA ARG A 20 -11.95 10.81 16.77
C ARG A 20 -12.07 11.43 15.39
N ILE A 21 -11.00 12.03 14.87
CA ILE A 21 -11.00 12.64 13.53
C ILE A 21 -11.35 11.60 12.46
N VAL A 22 -10.75 10.40 12.53
CA VAL A 22 -11.08 9.31 11.60
C VAL A 22 -12.54 8.91 11.70
N HIS A 23 -13.08 8.80 12.92
CA HIS A 23 -14.51 8.50 13.14
C HIS A 23 -15.41 9.57 12.51
N ASP A 24 -15.14 10.85 12.79
CA ASP A 24 -15.92 11.97 12.27
C ASP A 24 -15.89 12.04 10.73
N VAL A 25 -14.74 11.74 10.12
CA VAL A 25 -14.59 11.65 8.67
C VAL A 25 -15.41 10.49 8.10
N LEU A 26 -15.36 9.30 8.73
CA LEU A 26 -16.14 8.16 8.28
C LEU A 26 -17.64 8.43 8.38
N GLU A 27 -18.11 9.08 9.45
CA GLU A 27 -19.52 9.48 9.57
C GLU A 27 -19.93 10.53 8.53
N LYS A 28 -19.05 11.51 8.29
CA LYS A 28 -19.33 12.57 7.30
C LYS A 28 -19.50 12.05 5.89
N TYR A 29 -18.75 11.03 5.51
CA TYR A 29 -18.69 10.49 4.16
C TYR A 29 -19.28 9.07 4.03
N LYS A 30 -20.06 8.62 5.03
CA LYS A 30 -20.64 7.27 5.07
C LYS A 30 -21.53 6.90 3.90
N ASP A 31 -22.10 7.91 3.22
CA ASP A 31 -23.01 7.71 2.08
C ASP A 31 -22.25 7.51 0.76
N ILE A 32 -20.93 7.69 0.74
CA ILE A 32 -20.12 7.37 -0.45
C ILE A 32 -20.06 5.83 -0.58
N PRO A 33 -20.44 5.27 -1.74
CA PRO A 33 -20.34 3.84 -1.97
C PRO A 33 -18.89 3.34 -1.80
N LYS A 34 -18.73 2.14 -1.25
CA LYS A 34 -17.39 1.56 -1.00
C LYS A 34 -16.60 1.24 -2.28
N ASP A 35 -17.29 1.10 -3.38
CA ASP A 35 -16.77 0.87 -4.72
C ASP A 35 -16.59 2.17 -5.53
N ASP A 36 -17.02 3.30 -5.01
CA ASP A 36 -16.74 4.62 -5.60
C ASP A 36 -15.33 5.10 -5.21
N ALA A 37 -14.32 4.51 -5.84
CA ALA A 37 -12.92 4.82 -5.57
C ALA A 37 -12.59 6.31 -5.82
N ILE A 38 -13.17 6.93 -6.85
CA ILE A 38 -12.96 8.35 -7.16
C ILE A 38 -13.66 9.24 -6.13
N GLY A 39 -14.89 8.91 -5.73
CA GLY A 39 -15.61 9.61 -4.69
C GLY A 39 -14.87 9.58 -3.35
N ILE A 40 -14.35 8.43 -2.96
CA ILE A 40 -13.52 8.28 -1.76
C ILE A 40 -12.23 9.09 -1.87
N LEU A 41 -11.47 8.94 -2.97
CA LEU A 41 -10.20 9.63 -3.16
C LEU A 41 -10.35 11.15 -3.17
N SER A 42 -11.41 11.68 -3.82
CA SER A 42 -11.69 13.12 -3.88
C SER A 42 -12.18 13.70 -2.55
N SER A 43 -12.77 12.87 -1.68
CA SER A 43 -13.36 13.34 -0.42
C SER A 43 -12.38 13.27 0.76
N VAL A 44 -11.54 12.25 0.82
CA VAL A 44 -10.65 11.97 1.96
C VAL A 44 -9.19 11.72 1.57
N GLY A 45 -8.88 11.63 0.28
CA GLY A 45 -7.51 11.51 -0.22
C GLY A 45 -6.80 12.86 -0.28
N GLY A 46 -5.50 12.80 -0.65
CA GLY A 46 -4.69 13.96 -0.96
C GLY A 46 -4.14 13.85 -2.39
N PHE A 47 -3.54 14.93 -2.88
CA PHE A 47 -2.90 14.92 -4.22
C PHE A 47 -1.79 13.88 -4.32
N GLU A 48 -1.09 13.63 -3.22
CA GLU A 48 -0.06 12.59 -3.12
C GLU A 48 -0.66 11.19 -3.30
N PHE A 49 -1.82 10.91 -2.71
CA PHE A 49 -2.53 9.65 -2.89
C PHE A 49 -2.98 9.48 -4.34
N ALA A 50 -3.58 10.52 -4.93
CA ALA A 50 -4.01 10.51 -6.32
C ALA A 50 -2.82 10.28 -7.27
N CYS A 51 -1.68 10.91 -6.99
CA CYS A 51 -0.44 10.72 -7.75
C CYS A 51 0.04 9.27 -7.68
N ILE A 52 0.10 8.67 -6.49
CA ILE A 52 0.53 7.28 -6.30
C ILE A 52 -0.43 6.31 -7.02
N VAL A 53 -1.74 6.52 -6.93
CA VAL A 53 -2.73 5.74 -7.68
C VAL A 53 -2.46 5.82 -9.18
N GLY A 54 -2.21 7.03 -9.69
CA GLY A 54 -1.85 7.25 -11.10
C GLY A 54 -0.56 6.55 -11.50
N VAL A 55 0.46 6.54 -10.64
CA VAL A 55 1.72 5.81 -10.86
C VAL A 55 1.48 4.30 -10.94
N ILE A 56 0.68 3.74 -10.03
CA ILE A 56 0.36 2.31 -10.02
C ILE A 56 -0.35 1.92 -11.32
N LEU A 57 -1.39 2.65 -11.72
CA LEU A 57 -2.14 2.39 -12.96
C LEU A 57 -1.25 2.57 -14.20
N GLY A 58 -0.44 3.65 -14.22
CA GLY A 58 0.46 3.94 -15.35
C GLY A 58 1.57 2.91 -15.50
N ALA A 59 2.14 2.41 -14.41
CA ALA A 59 3.13 1.34 -14.44
C ALA A 59 2.52 0.04 -14.99
N ALA A 60 1.36 -0.37 -14.49
CA ALA A 60 0.66 -1.56 -14.97
C ALA A 60 0.33 -1.46 -16.48
N ALA A 61 -0.15 -0.30 -16.94
CA ALA A 61 -0.44 -0.07 -18.36
C ALA A 61 0.80 -0.18 -19.27
N ASN A 62 2.00 -0.07 -18.69
CA ASN A 62 3.29 -0.22 -19.38
C ASN A 62 4.03 -1.51 -18.99
N ASN A 63 3.33 -2.49 -18.41
CA ASN A 63 3.90 -3.77 -17.94
C ASN A 63 5.03 -3.59 -16.92
N GLY A 64 4.96 -2.53 -16.13
CA GLY A 64 5.95 -2.21 -15.10
C GLY A 64 5.52 -2.75 -13.73
N LEU A 65 6.42 -3.42 -13.02
CA LEU A 65 6.20 -3.86 -11.65
C LEU A 65 6.20 -2.67 -10.68
N VAL A 66 5.23 -2.65 -9.76
CA VAL A 66 5.15 -1.70 -8.65
C VAL A 66 5.38 -2.43 -7.34
N ILE A 67 6.37 -2.00 -6.57
CA ILE A 67 6.61 -2.51 -5.22
C ILE A 67 6.07 -1.49 -4.22
N ILE A 68 4.95 -1.81 -3.58
CA ILE A 68 4.34 -0.95 -2.56
C ILE A 68 5.10 -1.05 -1.23
N ASP A 69 5.25 0.07 -0.53
CA ASP A 69 6.01 0.15 0.72
C ASP A 69 5.14 -0.22 1.94
N GLY A 70 4.58 0.75 2.61
CA GLY A 70 3.82 0.59 3.84
C GLY A 70 2.32 0.83 3.67
N PHE A 71 1.67 1.19 4.77
CA PHE A 71 0.21 1.34 4.84
C PHE A 71 -0.36 2.35 3.83
N ASN A 72 0.29 3.51 3.65
CA ASN A 72 -0.20 4.56 2.74
C ASN A 72 -0.22 4.09 1.27
N THR A 73 0.84 3.41 0.84
CA THR A 73 0.92 2.88 -0.53
C THR A 73 -0.03 1.68 -0.73
N SER A 74 -0.28 0.90 0.32
CA SER A 74 -1.31 -0.15 0.31
C SER A 74 -2.71 0.44 0.16
N ALA A 75 -3.01 1.57 0.81
CA ALA A 75 -4.28 2.28 0.63
C ALA A 75 -4.44 2.79 -0.81
N CYS A 76 -3.38 3.33 -1.41
CA CYS A 76 -3.39 3.73 -2.83
C CYS A 76 -3.61 2.53 -3.76
N ALA A 77 -2.97 1.39 -3.47
CA ALA A 77 -3.16 0.16 -4.24
C ALA A 77 -4.60 -0.38 -4.13
N LEU A 78 -5.26 -0.25 -2.98
CA LEU A 78 -6.69 -0.58 -2.83
C LEU A 78 -7.58 0.29 -3.71
N VAL A 79 -7.30 1.59 -3.80
CA VAL A 79 -8.00 2.50 -4.72
C VAL A 79 -7.75 2.09 -6.17
N ALA A 80 -6.50 1.83 -6.55
CA ALA A 80 -6.15 1.37 -7.90
C ALA A 80 -6.84 0.05 -8.26
N LYS A 81 -6.86 -0.93 -7.34
CA LYS A 81 -7.56 -2.21 -7.48
C LYS A 81 -9.07 -2.03 -7.68
N THR A 82 -9.68 -1.08 -6.97
CA THR A 82 -11.12 -0.80 -7.12
C THR A 82 -11.43 -0.20 -8.49
N LEU A 83 -10.52 0.62 -9.04
CA LEU A 83 -10.67 1.20 -10.37
C LEU A 83 -10.41 0.20 -11.50
N VAL A 84 -9.35 -0.59 -11.36
CA VAL A 84 -8.89 -1.57 -12.36
C VAL A 84 -8.33 -2.79 -11.63
N PRO A 85 -9.15 -3.82 -11.38
CA PRO A 85 -8.73 -5.00 -10.61
C PRO A 85 -7.47 -5.70 -11.15
N GLU A 86 -7.28 -5.69 -12.47
CA GLU A 86 -6.15 -6.32 -13.17
C GLU A 86 -4.81 -5.68 -12.84
N VAL A 87 -4.80 -4.48 -12.27
CA VAL A 87 -3.56 -3.83 -11.83
C VAL A 87 -2.77 -4.68 -10.83
N MET A 88 -3.46 -5.56 -10.11
CA MET A 88 -2.85 -6.40 -9.07
C MET A 88 -1.85 -7.42 -9.62
N ASP A 89 -1.91 -7.75 -10.91
CA ASP A 89 -0.90 -8.59 -11.58
C ASP A 89 0.48 -7.90 -11.65
N TYR A 90 0.51 -6.59 -11.43
CA TYR A 90 1.70 -5.73 -11.49
C TYR A 90 2.11 -5.15 -10.15
N VAL A 91 1.44 -5.54 -9.05
CA VAL A 91 1.72 -4.99 -7.71
C VAL A 91 2.29 -6.06 -6.79
N MET A 92 3.37 -5.74 -6.13
CA MET A 92 4.03 -6.60 -5.15
C MET A 92 4.15 -5.88 -3.80
N ALA A 93 3.91 -6.58 -2.70
CA ALA A 93 4.20 -6.07 -1.36
C ALA A 93 5.70 -6.13 -1.08
N SER A 94 6.24 -5.07 -0.45
CA SER A 94 7.64 -5.07 -0.03
C SER A 94 7.86 -5.83 1.27
N HIS A 95 7.17 -5.40 2.31
CA HIS A 95 7.36 -5.93 3.67
C HIS A 95 6.06 -5.84 4.48
N LEU A 96 5.99 -6.58 5.57
CA LEU A 96 4.94 -6.39 6.56
C LEU A 96 5.31 -5.17 7.43
N SER A 97 4.61 -4.06 7.21
CA SER A 97 4.77 -2.87 8.04
C SER A 97 4.25 -3.12 9.46
N ALA A 98 4.90 -2.53 10.46
CA ALA A 98 4.46 -2.57 11.86
C ALA A 98 3.17 -1.77 12.14
N GLU A 99 2.61 -1.08 11.15
CA GLU A 99 1.33 -0.38 11.28
C GLU A 99 0.16 -1.35 11.46
N LYS A 100 -0.77 -1.02 12.37
CA LYS A 100 -1.89 -1.90 12.77
C LYS A 100 -2.71 -2.46 11.61
N ALA A 101 -2.98 -1.64 10.59
CA ALA A 101 -3.81 -2.04 9.46
C ALA A 101 -3.02 -2.62 8.29
N ALA A 102 -1.69 -2.76 8.40
CA ALA A 102 -0.84 -3.21 7.29
C ALA A 102 -1.24 -4.61 6.84
N LYS A 103 -1.35 -5.56 7.77
CA LYS A 103 -1.71 -6.95 7.46
C LYS A 103 -3.07 -7.03 6.76
N SER A 104 -4.11 -6.40 7.33
CA SER A 104 -5.45 -6.44 6.73
C SER A 104 -5.50 -5.74 5.38
N SER A 105 -4.69 -4.71 5.16
CA SER A 105 -4.59 -4.05 3.86
C SER A 105 -4.01 -4.99 2.80
N LEU A 106 -2.94 -5.72 3.12
CA LEU A 106 -2.35 -6.71 2.21
C LEU A 106 -3.32 -7.87 1.93
N GLU A 107 -4.02 -8.38 2.95
CA GLU A 107 -5.05 -9.40 2.78
C GLU A 107 -6.17 -8.95 1.83
N ASN A 108 -6.64 -7.70 1.95
CA ASN A 108 -7.65 -7.13 1.05
C ASN A 108 -7.11 -6.92 -0.38
N LEU A 109 -5.81 -6.67 -0.53
CA LEU A 109 -5.16 -6.62 -1.84
C LEU A 109 -4.98 -8.02 -2.46
N GLY A 110 -4.99 -9.07 -1.65
CA GLY A 110 -4.61 -10.41 -2.06
C GLY A 110 -3.10 -10.58 -2.18
N LEU A 111 -2.34 -9.78 -1.44
CA LEU A 111 -0.88 -9.79 -1.44
C LEU A 111 -0.33 -10.38 -0.14
N GLU A 112 0.83 -11.01 -0.26
CA GLU A 112 1.62 -11.50 0.85
C GLU A 112 2.95 -10.74 0.93
N ALA A 113 3.33 -10.32 2.13
CA ALA A 113 4.66 -9.76 2.36
C ALA A 113 5.61 -10.88 2.80
N TYR A 114 6.69 -11.08 2.05
CA TYR A 114 7.69 -12.12 2.33
C TYR A 114 8.78 -11.66 3.30
N VAL A 115 8.78 -10.37 3.65
CA VAL A 115 9.77 -9.77 4.54
C VAL A 115 9.06 -9.12 5.72
N ASP A 116 9.47 -9.47 6.93
CA ASP A 116 9.06 -8.82 8.17
C ASP A 116 10.33 -8.40 8.94
N LEU A 117 10.63 -7.12 8.90
CA LEU A 117 11.80 -6.50 9.55
C LEU A 117 11.39 -5.54 10.67
N GLY A 118 10.12 -5.51 11.04
CA GLY A 118 9.59 -4.57 12.03
C GLY A 118 9.71 -3.10 11.60
N LEU A 119 9.75 -2.82 10.28
CA LEU A 119 9.91 -1.48 9.76
C LEU A 119 8.64 -0.64 9.98
N CYS A 120 8.83 0.60 10.45
CA CYS A 120 7.78 1.58 10.62
C CYS A 120 8.21 3.00 10.19
N LEU A 121 9.29 3.10 9.43
CA LEU A 121 9.87 4.37 8.99
C LEU A 121 9.09 5.00 7.83
N GLY A 122 8.66 4.20 6.86
CA GLY A 122 8.18 4.69 5.57
C GLY A 122 9.33 5.08 4.64
N GLU A 123 9.16 6.15 3.86
CA GLU A 123 10.17 6.69 2.94
C GLU A 123 10.68 5.64 1.92
N ALA A 124 9.80 4.73 1.50
CA ALA A 124 10.12 3.62 0.62
C ALA A 124 11.27 2.70 1.13
N SER A 125 11.50 2.67 2.46
CA SER A 125 12.58 1.87 3.05
C SER A 125 12.36 0.37 2.83
N GLY A 126 11.14 -0.12 2.99
CA GLY A 126 10.80 -1.52 2.74
C GLY A 126 10.87 -1.87 1.25
N SER A 127 10.39 -1.00 0.37
CA SER A 127 10.48 -1.18 -1.08
C SER A 127 11.94 -1.24 -1.55
N SER A 128 12.82 -0.42 -0.98
CA SER A 128 14.25 -0.43 -1.31
C SER A 128 14.92 -1.76 -0.95
N VAL A 129 14.59 -2.33 0.21
CA VAL A 129 15.07 -3.66 0.61
C VAL A 129 14.54 -4.73 -0.36
N GLN A 130 13.25 -4.70 -0.64
CA GLN A 130 12.61 -5.67 -1.52
C GLN A 130 13.16 -5.62 -2.95
N MET A 131 13.47 -4.44 -3.47
CA MET A 131 14.11 -4.28 -4.80
C MET A 131 15.45 -5.03 -4.86
N GLY A 132 16.29 -4.90 -3.82
CA GLY A 132 17.55 -5.62 -3.76
C GLY A 132 17.37 -7.14 -3.71
N MET A 133 16.37 -7.63 -2.98
CA MET A 133 16.03 -9.06 -2.92
C MET A 133 15.49 -9.57 -4.27
N LEU A 134 14.66 -8.79 -4.94
CA LEU A 134 14.12 -9.14 -6.25
C LEU A 134 15.24 -9.21 -7.30
N ASP A 135 16.16 -8.27 -7.29
CA ASP A 135 17.30 -8.23 -8.18
C ASP A 135 18.17 -9.49 -8.02
N LEU A 136 18.44 -9.88 -6.76
CA LEU A 136 19.14 -11.13 -6.46
C LEU A 136 18.35 -12.35 -6.97
N ALA A 137 17.04 -12.40 -6.75
CA ALA A 137 16.21 -13.52 -7.20
C ALA A 137 16.22 -13.66 -8.72
N VAL A 138 16.15 -12.54 -9.45
CA VAL A 138 16.25 -12.53 -10.92
C VAL A 138 17.60 -13.05 -11.38
N HIS A 139 18.70 -12.61 -10.77
CA HIS A 139 20.04 -13.12 -11.09
C HIS A 139 20.16 -14.63 -10.84
N MET A 140 19.62 -15.12 -9.72
CA MET A 140 19.60 -16.56 -9.42
C MET A 140 18.78 -17.34 -10.45
N TYR A 141 17.61 -16.83 -10.83
CA TYR A 141 16.75 -17.45 -11.84
C TYR A 141 17.47 -17.55 -13.20
N LEU A 142 18.08 -16.46 -13.65
CA LEU A 142 18.83 -16.43 -14.91
C LEU A 142 20.04 -17.39 -14.89
N ALA A 143 20.75 -17.49 -13.76
CA ALA A 143 21.85 -18.43 -13.61
C ALA A 143 21.40 -19.90 -13.69
N ILE A 144 20.25 -20.24 -13.09
CA ILE A 144 19.70 -21.60 -13.08
C ILE A 144 19.13 -21.97 -14.47
N THR A 145 18.44 -21.03 -15.13
CA THR A 145 17.79 -21.28 -16.43
C THR A 145 18.69 -21.06 -17.63
N GLY A 146 19.95 -20.64 -17.44
CA GLY A 146 20.89 -20.31 -18.50
C GLY A 146 20.46 -19.07 -19.30
N GLY A 147 19.77 -18.12 -18.65
CA GLY A 147 19.30 -16.89 -19.29
C GLY A 147 18.11 -17.05 -20.24
N LYS A 148 17.41 -18.17 -20.15
CA LYS A 148 16.17 -18.41 -20.91
C LYS A 148 14.98 -17.95 -20.07
N ALA A 149 14.45 -16.79 -20.35
CA ALA A 149 13.16 -16.31 -19.86
C ALA A 149 12.10 -16.49 -20.92
#